data_3612ad52a63eb051c985bd96b6df2c4f
#
_entry.id   3612ad52a63eb051c985bd96b6df2c4f
#
_cell.length_a   1.000
_cell.length_b   1.000
_cell.length_c   1.000
_cell.angle_alpha   90.00
_cell.angle_beta   90.00
_cell.angle_gamma   90.00
#
_symmetry.space_group_name_H-M   'P 1'
#
loop_
_entity.id
_entity.type
_entity.pdbx_description
1 polymer ?
#
loop_
_entity_poly.entity_id
_entity_poly.type
_entity_poly.pdbx_seq_one_letter_code
_entity_poly.pdbx_strand_id
1 'polypeptide(L)'
;MKKQTIITACTFAAMTMATPAVFAVQPAMSNHVCASDAIKKDNRPVESKRLFRSKAVEEQIQRIQQLLKNQKLSWMFTNCFPNTLDTTVHFRKDKKDGKPDTFVYTGDIHAMWLRDSGAQVWPYVQLANEDKELKTMLAGVINRQFKLINVDPFANAFNDGPIPDGHWKTDLTDMNDEVHERKWEIDSLCYPLRLAYHYWKTTGDTSIFDAEWIKAIQNILTTFRDQQRRDGRGSYHFQRVTDRALDTITNDGWGNPVKPVGFRNTSGSSGGLNSSSLAWSA
;
A
#
# COMPACT_ATOMS: atom_id res chain seq x y z
N MET A 1 33.97 -15.50 -67.06
CA MET A 1 34.60 -14.35 -67.75
C MET A 1 34.41 -13.13 -66.88
N LYS A 2 35.53 -12.42 -66.62
CA LYS A 2 35.77 -11.13 -65.96
C LYS A 2 35.31 -11.00 -64.50
N LYS A 3 36.26 -11.22 -63.60
CA LYS A 3 36.37 -10.74 -62.22
C LYS A 3 36.55 -9.22 -62.26
N GLN A 4 35.77 -8.50 -61.47
CA GLN A 4 36.06 -7.11 -61.11
C GLN A 4 36.38 -7.05 -59.63
N THR A 5 37.64 -6.71 -59.39
CA THR A 5 38.19 -6.44 -58.06
C THR A 5 37.87 -4.99 -57.68
N ILE A 6 37.19 -4.78 -56.57
CA ILE A 6 37.00 -3.46 -56.01
C ILE A 6 37.98 -3.31 -54.83
N ILE A 7 38.92 -2.39 -55.00
CA ILE A 7 39.86 -1.97 -53.97
C ILE A 7 39.17 -0.95 -53.10
N THR A 8 39.01 -1.25 -51.82
CA THR A 8 38.51 -0.29 -50.82
C THR A 8 39.71 0.35 -50.13
N ALA A 9 39.88 1.64 -50.34
CA ALA A 9 40.92 2.42 -49.72
C ALA A 9 40.54 2.70 -48.23
N CYS A 10 41.43 2.28 -47.33
CA CYS A 10 41.38 2.65 -45.92
C CYS A 10 41.88 4.06 -45.72
N THR A 11 41.03 5.00 -45.41
CA THR A 11 41.42 6.31 -44.95
C THR A 11 41.63 6.27 -43.42
N PHE A 12 42.86 6.41 -42.98
CA PHE A 12 43.25 6.64 -41.61
C PHE A 12 42.83 8.06 -41.20
N ALA A 13 41.82 8.16 -40.32
CA ALA A 13 41.50 9.40 -39.63
C ALA A 13 42.34 9.47 -38.36
N ALA A 14 43.17 10.47 -38.28
CA ALA A 14 43.98 10.79 -37.11
C ALA A 14 43.03 11.19 -35.95
N MET A 15 43.01 10.38 -34.92
CA MET A 15 42.37 10.74 -33.63
C MET A 15 43.30 11.69 -32.90
N THR A 16 42.93 12.97 -32.87
CA THR A 16 43.51 13.95 -31.93
C THR A 16 43.03 13.61 -30.52
N MET A 17 43.98 13.25 -29.66
CA MET A 17 43.71 13.03 -28.24
C MET A 17 43.30 14.36 -27.61
N ALA A 18 42.00 14.46 -27.29
CA ALA A 18 41.51 15.48 -26.40
C ALA A 18 41.95 15.13 -24.97
N THR A 19 42.71 16.00 -24.34
CA THR A 19 43.04 15.92 -22.92
C THR A 19 41.76 15.87 -22.09
N PRO A 20 41.69 15.02 -21.06
CA PRO A 20 40.54 15.00 -20.20
C PRO A 20 40.46 16.35 -19.45
N ALA A 21 39.37 17.07 -19.66
CA ALA A 21 39.02 18.20 -18.80
C ALA A 21 38.87 17.68 -17.38
N VAL A 22 39.77 18.10 -16.51
CA VAL A 22 39.65 17.93 -15.08
C VAL A 22 38.42 18.73 -14.68
N PHE A 23 37.32 18.04 -14.44
CA PHE A 23 36.18 18.61 -13.74
C PHE A 23 36.67 18.97 -12.34
N ALA A 24 36.93 20.27 -12.14
CA ALA A 24 37.11 20.80 -10.82
C ALA A 24 35.84 20.50 -10.03
N VAL A 25 35.97 19.61 -9.08
CA VAL A 25 34.97 19.40 -8.05
C VAL A 25 34.78 20.73 -7.37
N GLN A 26 33.66 21.36 -7.62
CA GLN A 26 33.31 22.58 -6.88
C GLN A 26 33.27 22.22 -5.39
N PRO A 27 33.92 23.04 -4.55
CA PRO A 27 33.88 22.80 -3.13
C PRO A 27 32.46 23.00 -2.66
N ALA A 28 32.02 21.98 -1.89
CA ALA A 28 30.99 22.00 -0.89
C ALA A 28 29.87 23.05 -1.07
N MET A 29 28.70 22.53 -1.37
CA MET A 29 27.48 23.26 -1.06
C MET A 29 27.66 23.92 0.32
N SER A 30 27.62 25.22 0.32
CA SER A 30 27.55 26.02 1.54
C SER A 30 26.44 25.42 2.39
N ASN A 31 26.77 25.12 3.64
CA ASN A 31 25.78 24.86 4.68
C ASN A 31 24.85 26.09 4.75
N HIS A 32 23.86 26.14 3.89
CA HIS A 32 22.66 26.88 4.19
C HIS A 32 21.99 26.14 5.32
N VAL A 33 22.49 26.32 6.53
CA VAL A 33 21.73 26.13 7.75
C VAL A 33 20.51 27.02 7.55
N CYS A 34 19.41 26.40 7.17
CA CYS A 34 18.13 27.08 7.15
C CYS A 34 17.91 27.62 8.56
N ALA A 35 17.97 28.92 8.71
CA ALA A 35 17.73 29.63 9.95
C ALA A 35 16.24 29.44 10.34
N SER A 36 15.92 28.32 10.93
CA SER A 36 14.74 28.05 11.79
C SER A 36 14.76 26.61 12.28
N ASP A 37 15.86 26.18 12.89
CA ASP A 37 15.88 24.97 13.72
C ASP A 37 15.23 25.23 15.10
N ALA A 38 14.24 26.11 15.16
CA ALA A 38 13.37 26.16 16.30
C ALA A 38 12.71 24.79 16.42
N ILE A 39 12.97 24.08 17.53
CA ILE A 39 12.31 22.81 17.85
C ILE A 39 10.83 23.01 17.70
N LYS A 40 10.25 22.40 16.67
CA LYS A 40 8.81 22.50 16.43
C LYS A 40 8.09 21.84 17.60
N LYS A 41 6.99 22.45 18.02
CA LYS A 41 6.14 21.89 19.07
C LYS A 41 5.75 20.46 18.69
N ASP A 42 5.69 19.57 19.68
CA ASP A 42 5.13 18.24 19.51
C ASP A 42 3.69 18.34 18.98
N ASN A 43 3.42 17.68 17.86
CA ASN A 43 2.10 17.69 17.20
C ASN A 43 1.27 16.44 17.53
N ARG A 44 1.81 15.53 18.33
CA ARG A 44 1.03 14.36 18.78
C ARG A 44 -0.19 14.80 19.58
N PRO A 45 -1.34 14.09 19.43
CA PRO A 45 -2.47 14.33 20.33
C PRO A 45 -2.07 14.14 21.79
N VAL A 46 -2.68 14.92 22.68
CA VAL A 46 -2.53 14.67 24.12
C VAL A 46 -2.89 13.22 24.43
N GLU A 47 -2.21 12.64 25.40
CA GLU A 47 -2.26 11.20 25.68
C GLU A 47 -3.70 10.65 25.81
N SER A 48 -4.58 11.38 26.46
CA SER A 48 -5.99 11.00 26.64
C SER A 48 -6.84 10.98 25.35
N LYS A 49 -6.33 11.56 24.26
CA LYS A 49 -7.00 11.59 22.95
C LYS A 49 -6.40 10.60 21.95
N ARG A 50 -5.33 9.89 22.32
CA ARG A 50 -4.74 8.86 21.44
C ARG A 50 -5.65 7.64 21.41
N LEU A 51 -5.91 7.14 20.22
CA LEU A 51 -6.84 6.02 19.99
C LEU A 51 -6.29 4.68 20.47
N PHE A 52 -4.99 4.46 20.26
CA PHE A 52 -4.29 3.26 20.73
C PHE A 52 -2.91 3.62 21.27
N ARG A 53 -2.52 2.97 22.36
CA ARG A 53 -1.23 3.22 23.01
C ARG A 53 -0.48 1.90 23.15
N SER A 54 0.79 1.91 22.80
CA SER A 54 1.69 0.77 22.96
C SER A 54 2.93 1.18 23.72
N LYS A 55 3.22 0.45 24.80
CA LYS A 55 4.43 0.65 25.59
C LYS A 55 5.69 0.43 24.74
N ALA A 56 5.72 -0.63 23.93
CA ALA A 56 6.86 -0.93 23.06
C ALA A 56 7.12 0.17 22.02
N VAL A 57 6.05 0.80 21.50
CA VAL A 57 6.18 1.92 20.56
C VAL A 57 6.74 3.17 21.25
N GLU A 58 6.30 3.48 22.46
CA GLU A 58 6.84 4.62 23.21
C GLU A 58 8.32 4.40 23.59
N GLU A 59 8.67 3.20 24.01
CA GLU A 59 10.08 2.83 24.28
C GLU A 59 10.95 2.90 23.03
N GLN A 60 10.43 2.48 21.89
CA GLN A 60 11.10 2.62 20.59
C GLN A 60 11.34 4.08 20.21
N ILE A 61 10.36 4.95 20.45
CA ILE A 61 10.51 6.40 20.21
C ILE A 61 11.66 6.95 21.06
N GLN A 62 11.68 6.65 22.36
CA GLN A 62 12.74 7.11 23.26
C GLN A 62 14.12 6.60 22.82
N ARG A 63 14.22 5.32 22.43
CA ARG A 63 15.48 4.72 21.95
C ARG A 63 16.00 5.43 20.69
N ILE A 64 15.13 5.68 19.73
CA ILE A 64 15.53 6.35 18.48
C ILE A 64 15.89 7.82 18.71
N GLN A 65 15.17 8.52 19.57
CA GLN A 65 15.51 9.90 19.95
C GLN A 65 16.93 10.01 20.51
N GLN A 66 17.37 9.05 21.33
CA GLN A 66 18.73 9.03 21.89
C GLN A 66 19.81 8.79 20.81
N LEU A 67 19.48 8.08 19.73
CA LEU A 67 20.41 7.77 18.64
C LEU A 67 20.47 8.88 17.58
N LEU A 68 19.41 9.64 17.40
CA LEU A 68 19.32 10.68 16.37
C LEU A 68 19.95 11.99 16.84
N LYS A 69 21.13 12.33 16.28
CA LYS A 69 21.81 13.61 16.54
C LYS A 69 21.07 14.79 15.90
N ASN A 70 20.37 14.57 14.80
CA ASN A 70 19.64 15.62 14.09
C ASN A 70 18.28 15.84 14.76
N GLN A 71 18.09 17.01 15.36
CA GLN A 71 16.86 17.34 16.09
C GLN A 71 15.60 17.32 15.23
N LYS A 72 15.70 17.74 13.95
CA LYS A 72 14.57 17.72 13.01
C LYS A 72 14.13 16.28 12.70
N LEU A 73 15.07 15.37 12.47
CA LEU A 73 14.76 13.95 12.25
C LEU A 73 14.18 13.30 13.52
N SER A 74 14.72 13.64 14.69
CA SER A 74 14.19 13.18 15.98
C SER A 74 12.74 13.64 16.18
N TRP A 75 12.47 14.91 15.92
CA TRP A 75 11.12 15.46 15.96
C TRP A 75 10.18 14.79 14.95
N MET A 76 10.63 14.61 13.70
CA MET A 76 9.83 13.92 12.67
C MET A 76 9.50 12.49 13.08
N PHE A 77 10.49 11.73 13.57
CA PHE A 77 10.25 10.36 14.01
C PHE A 77 9.24 10.30 15.16
N THR A 78 9.39 11.16 16.17
CA THR A 78 8.48 11.23 17.32
C THR A 78 7.04 11.50 16.91
N ASN A 79 6.81 12.32 15.88
CA ASN A 79 5.48 12.70 15.45
C ASN A 79 4.89 11.76 14.38
N CYS A 80 5.72 11.22 13.48
CA CYS A 80 5.24 10.39 12.37
C CYS A 80 5.12 8.91 12.75
N PHE A 81 6.08 8.38 13.52
CA PHE A 81 6.09 6.95 13.84
C PHE A 81 4.85 6.48 14.59
N PRO A 82 4.34 7.17 15.63
CA PRO A 82 3.14 6.75 16.35
C PRO A 82 1.83 7.22 15.71
N ASN A 83 1.86 8.04 14.65
CA ASN A 83 0.68 8.74 14.15
C ASN A 83 -0.49 7.82 13.82
N THR A 84 -0.25 6.68 13.18
CA THR A 84 -1.29 5.70 12.88
C THR A 84 -1.99 5.21 14.14
N LEU A 85 -1.25 4.87 15.18
CA LEU A 85 -1.80 4.40 16.46
C LEU A 85 -2.55 5.53 17.18
N ASP A 86 -1.98 6.73 17.16
CA ASP A 86 -2.53 7.87 17.85
C ASP A 86 -3.86 8.35 17.26
N THR A 87 -4.08 8.19 15.91
CA THR A 87 -5.14 8.94 15.20
C THR A 87 -6.08 8.11 14.33
N THR A 88 -5.69 6.90 13.91
CA THR A 88 -6.45 6.16 12.88
C THR A 88 -6.85 4.73 13.28
N VAL A 89 -6.30 4.19 14.35
CA VAL A 89 -6.57 2.82 14.80
C VAL A 89 -7.79 2.75 15.71
N HIS A 90 -8.80 1.98 15.30
CA HIS A 90 -10.00 1.70 16.07
C HIS A 90 -10.00 0.23 16.48
N PHE A 91 -9.35 -0.08 17.60
CA PHE A 91 -9.24 -1.44 18.14
C PHE A 91 -10.47 -1.78 18.99
N ARG A 92 -11.02 -2.97 18.76
CA ARG A 92 -12.15 -3.52 19.51
C ARG A 92 -12.15 -5.05 19.47
N LYS A 93 -13.12 -5.65 20.12
CA LYS A 93 -13.46 -7.07 19.93
C LYS A 93 -14.67 -7.19 19.00
N ASP A 94 -14.63 -8.13 18.08
CA ASP A 94 -15.79 -8.43 17.24
C ASP A 94 -16.97 -8.88 18.13
N LYS A 95 -18.16 -8.35 17.84
CA LYS A 95 -19.36 -8.64 18.64
C LYS A 95 -19.89 -10.05 18.46
N LYS A 96 -19.56 -10.73 17.34
CA LYS A 96 -20.08 -12.06 17.03
C LYS A 96 -19.25 -13.16 17.66
N ASP A 97 -17.93 -13.07 17.58
CA ASP A 97 -17.01 -14.15 17.96
C ASP A 97 -16.00 -13.75 19.04
N GLY A 98 -16.00 -12.49 19.45
CA GLY A 98 -15.10 -11.94 20.48
C GLY A 98 -13.64 -11.82 20.04
N LYS A 99 -13.31 -12.09 18.77
CA LYS A 99 -11.95 -11.98 18.25
C LYS A 99 -11.48 -10.52 18.20
N PRO A 100 -10.16 -10.30 18.25
CA PRO A 100 -9.60 -8.97 17.97
C PRO A 100 -10.06 -8.46 16.60
N ASP A 101 -10.50 -7.22 16.55
CA ASP A 101 -10.99 -6.55 15.38
C ASP A 101 -10.47 -5.11 15.38
N THR A 102 -9.70 -4.74 14.37
CA THR A 102 -9.11 -3.40 14.26
C THR A 102 -9.41 -2.80 12.91
N PHE A 103 -10.13 -1.70 12.94
CA PHE A 103 -10.35 -0.87 11.77
C PHE A 103 -9.30 0.24 11.74
N VAL A 104 -8.68 0.49 10.57
CA VAL A 104 -7.66 1.53 10.40
C VAL A 104 -8.11 2.51 9.34
N TYR A 105 -8.37 3.75 9.71
CA TYR A 105 -8.70 4.81 8.77
C TYR A 105 -7.48 5.14 7.88
N THR A 106 -7.73 5.37 6.60
CA THR A 106 -6.70 5.78 5.66
C THR A 106 -6.48 7.30 5.79
N GLY A 107 -5.63 7.68 6.72
CA GLY A 107 -5.34 9.07 7.04
C GLY A 107 -6.58 9.82 7.53
N ASP A 108 -7.01 10.82 6.79
CA ASP A 108 -8.20 11.66 7.07
C ASP A 108 -9.48 11.10 6.43
N ILE A 109 -9.39 10.02 5.66
CA ILE A 109 -10.54 9.36 5.06
C ILE A 109 -11.07 8.29 6.02
N HIS A 110 -12.35 8.40 6.40
CA HIS A 110 -13.02 7.49 7.33
C HIS A 110 -13.41 6.15 6.66
N ALA A 111 -12.45 5.56 5.94
CA ALA A 111 -12.56 4.26 5.31
C ALA A 111 -11.24 3.50 5.45
N MET A 112 -11.27 2.19 5.30
CA MET A 112 -10.10 1.31 5.41
C MET A 112 -9.74 0.76 4.03
N TRP A 113 -8.66 1.26 3.43
CA TRP A 113 -8.04 0.61 2.28
C TRP A 113 -7.25 -0.61 2.73
N LEU A 114 -7.40 -1.72 2.00
CA LEU A 114 -6.71 -2.97 2.35
C LEU A 114 -5.19 -2.84 2.25
N ARG A 115 -4.69 -2.19 1.20
CA ARG A 115 -3.25 -1.91 1.04
C ARG A 115 -2.73 -1.01 2.15
N ASP A 116 -3.39 0.14 2.31
CA ASP A 116 -2.93 1.22 3.18
C ASP A 116 -2.93 0.79 4.65
N SER A 117 -3.99 0.14 5.12
CA SER A 117 -4.07 -0.35 6.49
C SER A 117 -2.93 -1.29 6.85
N GLY A 118 -2.56 -2.19 5.92
CA GLY A 118 -1.41 -3.07 6.08
C GLY A 118 -0.08 -2.30 6.12
N ALA A 119 0.09 -1.29 5.25
CA ALA A 119 1.29 -0.47 5.21
C ALA A 119 1.42 0.43 6.45
N GLN A 120 0.32 1.03 6.90
CA GLN A 120 0.29 1.91 8.07
C GLN A 120 0.71 1.21 9.37
N VAL A 121 0.34 -0.06 9.56
CA VAL A 121 0.69 -0.81 10.77
C VAL A 121 2.00 -1.60 10.63
N TRP A 122 2.54 -1.70 9.42
CA TRP A 122 3.76 -2.45 9.12
C TRP A 122 4.95 -2.15 10.04
N PRO A 123 5.26 -0.89 10.37
CA PRO A 123 6.41 -0.56 11.21
C PRO A 123 6.35 -1.17 12.62
N TYR A 124 5.16 -1.53 13.09
CA TYR A 124 4.96 -2.04 14.45
C TYR A 124 5.04 -3.56 14.56
N VAL A 125 5.02 -4.30 13.45
CA VAL A 125 5.05 -5.77 13.46
C VAL A 125 6.27 -6.30 14.21
N GLN A 126 7.43 -5.68 14.03
CA GLN A 126 8.66 -6.07 14.72
C GLN A 126 8.61 -5.91 16.25
N LEU A 127 7.71 -5.07 16.77
CA LEU A 127 7.53 -4.82 18.21
C LEU A 127 6.42 -5.70 18.82
N ALA A 128 5.75 -6.52 18.03
CA ALA A 128 4.59 -7.29 18.48
C ALA A 128 4.87 -8.28 19.64
N ASN A 129 6.11 -8.76 19.76
CA ASN A 129 6.48 -9.65 20.87
C ASN A 129 6.84 -8.90 22.17
N GLU A 130 7.06 -7.60 22.09
CA GLU A 130 7.42 -6.74 23.23
C GLU A 130 6.17 -6.19 23.94
N ASP A 131 4.99 -6.24 23.26
CA ASP A 131 3.74 -5.66 23.75
C ASP A 131 2.54 -6.53 23.34
N LYS A 132 1.91 -7.15 24.35
CA LYS A 132 0.75 -8.05 24.14
C LYS A 132 -0.46 -7.32 23.55
N GLU A 133 -0.71 -6.07 23.93
CA GLU A 133 -1.84 -5.28 23.40
C GLU A 133 -1.59 -4.91 21.94
N LEU A 134 -0.36 -4.49 21.61
CA LEU A 134 0.06 -4.24 20.24
C LEU A 134 -0.08 -5.49 19.37
N LYS A 135 0.40 -6.65 19.86
CA LYS A 135 0.24 -7.94 19.18
C LYS A 135 -1.23 -8.24 18.90
N THR A 136 -2.10 -8.03 19.89
CA THR A 136 -3.55 -8.29 19.74
C THR A 136 -4.20 -7.31 18.76
N MET A 137 -3.81 -6.05 18.79
CA MET A 137 -4.28 -5.03 17.84
C MET A 137 -3.90 -5.38 16.40
N LEU A 138 -2.65 -5.81 16.16
CA LEU A 138 -2.16 -6.24 14.84
C LEU A 138 -2.91 -7.48 14.33
N ALA A 139 -3.16 -8.47 15.19
CA ALA A 139 -4.03 -9.60 14.84
C ALA A 139 -5.44 -9.14 14.45
N GLY A 140 -5.95 -8.10 15.14
CA GLY A 140 -7.23 -7.48 14.80
C GLY A 140 -7.26 -6.84 13.42
N VAL A 141 -6.18 -6.17 12.99
CA VAL A 141 -6.08 -5.63 11.61
C VAL A 141 -6.15 -6.77 10.58
N ILE A 142 -5.39 -7.84 10.81
CA ILE A 142 -5.37 -9.01 9.94
C ILE A 142 -6.77 -9.64 9.85
N ASN A 143 -7.42 -9.90 10.97
CA ASN A 143 -8.78 -10.45 11.00
C ASN A 143 -9.77 -9.56 10.23
N ARG A 144 -9.70 -8.23 10.44
CA ARG A 144 -10.54 -7.27 9.72
C ARG A 144 -10.30 -7.32 8.21
N GLN A 145 -9.05 -7.32 7.76
CA GLN A 145 -8.72 -7.36 6.33
C GLN A 145 -9.29 -8.62 5.65
N PHE A 146 -9.11 -9.79 6.25
CA PHE A 146 -9.65 -11.04 5.68
C PHE A 146 -11.17 -11.11 5.70
N LYS A 147 -11.80 -10.55 6.73
CA LYS A 147 -13.25 -10.40 6.79
C LYS A 147 -13.77 -9.52 5.66
N LEU A 148 -13.12 -8.39 5.40
CA LEU A 148 -13.48 -7.45 4.33
C LEU A 148 -13.27 -8.06 2.94
N ILE A 149 -12.20 -8.84 2.72
CA ILE A 149 -12.00 -9.61 1.48
C ILE A 149 -13.14 -10.63 1.27
N ASN A 150 -13.69 -11.18 2.36
CA ASN A 150 -14.85 -12.08 2.28
C ASN A 150 -16.17 -11.35 1.98
N VAL A 151 -16.25 -10.04 2.24
CA VAL A 151 -17.38 -9.20 1.81
C VAL A 151 -17.32 -8.95 0.30
N ASP A 152 -16.19 -8.45 -0.20
CA ASP A 152 -15.99 -8.21 -1.65
C ASP A 152 -14.50 -8.19 -2.00
N PRO A 153 -13.98 -9.21 -2.70
CA PRO A 153 -12.56 -9.28 -3.06
C PRO A 153 -12.17 -8.31 -4.20
N PHE A 154 -13.13 -7.65 -4.85
CA PHE A 154 -12.85 -6.62 -5.85
C PHE A 154 -12.80 -5.20 -5.27
N ALA A 155 -13.24 -5.02 -4.02
CA ALA A 155 -13.16 -3.73 -3.36
C ALA A 155 -11.75 -3.46 -2.83
N ASN A 156 -11.30 -2.23 -2.95
CA ASN A 156 -10.05 -1.76 -2.38
C ASN A 156 -10.23 -1.07 -1.04
N ALA A 157 -11.41 -0.47 -0.77
CA ALA A 157 -11.71 0.25 0.46
C ALA A 157 -13.09 -0.08 1.01
N PHE A 158 -13.20 -0.06 2.35
CA PHE A 158 -14.40 -0.47 3.08
C PHE A 158 -14.80 0.54 4.14
N ASN A 159 -16.09 0.60 4.43
CA ASN A 159 -16.67 1.35 5.54
C ASN A 159 -16.55 0.57 6.87
N ASP A 160 -16.62 1.27 7.98
CA ASP A 160 -16.69 0.63 9.31
C ASP A 160 -18.14 0.25 9.69
N GLY A 161 -18.77 -0.53 8.83
CA GLY A 161 -20.16 -0.92 8.84
C GLY A 161 -20.91 -0.40 7.60
N PRO A 162 -22.15 -0.81 7.38
CA PRO A 162 -22.90 -0.44 6.18
C PRO A 162 -23.22 1.05 6.14
N ILE A 163 -22.96 1.70 4.99
CA ILE A 163 -23.29 3.10 4.68
C ILE A 163 -24.05 3.12 3.34
N PRO A 164 -25.39 3.22 3.34
CA PRO A 164 -26.19 3.17 2.11
C PRO A 164 -25.87 4.28 1.10
N ASP A 165 -25.57 5.49 1.57
CA ASP A 165 -25.27 6.68 0.77
C ASP A 165 -23.78 7.01 0.78
N GLY A 166 -22.92 6.00 0.60
CA GLY A 166 -21.46 6.14 0.58
C GLY A 166 -20.95 7.04 -0.55
N HIS A 167 -19.78 7.63 -0.37
CA HIS A 167 -19.18 8.63 -1.29
C HIS A 167 -19.10 8.16 -2.76
N TRP A 168 -18.77 6.88 -3.00
CA TRP A 168 -18.65 6.32 -4.34
C TRP A 168 -19.85 5.48 -4.77
N LYS A 169 -21.01 5.66 -4.15
CA LYS A 169 -22.23 4.88 -4.47
C LYS A 169 -22.70 5.02 -5.92
N THR A 170 -22.31 6.10 -6.59
CA THR A 170 -22.66 6.36 -8.00
C THR A 170 -21.74 5.68 -9.01
N ASP A 171 -20.65 5.04 -8.58
CA ASP A 171 -19.79 4.27 -9.47
C ASP A 171 -20.59 3.11 -10.11
N LEU A 172 -20.40 2.92 -11.41
CA LEU A 172 -21.04 1.83 -12.16
C LEU A 172 -20.24 0.53 -11.96
N THR A 173 -20.53 -0.13 -10.88
CA THR A 173 -19.99 -1.42 -10.43
C THR A 173 -20.96 -2.05 -9.42
N ASP A 174 -20.73 -3.30 -8.99
CA ASP A 174 -21.63 -4.00 -8.04
C ASP A 174 -21.35 -3.55 -6.60
N MET A 175 -21.68 -2.30 -6.27
CA MET A 175 -21.47 -1.71 -4.93
C MET A 175 -22.42 -2.31 -3.90
N ASN A 176 -21.90 -2.55 -2.69
CA ASN A 176 -22.69 -2.83 -1.49
C ASN A 176 -22.40 -1.80 -0.40
N ASP A 177 -23.21 -1.77 0.66
CA ASP A 177 -23.15 -0.72 1.67
C ASP A 177 -21.91 -0.81 2.61
N GLU A 178 -21.26 -1.97 2.69
CA GLU A 178 -20.02 -2.13 3.45
C GLU A 178 -18.79 -1.67 2.64
N VAL A 179 -18.91 -1.50 1.32
CA VAL A 179 -17.84 -1.07 0.43
C VAL A 179 -17.82 0.45 0.35
N HIS A 180 -16.67 1.05 0.61
CA HIS A 180 -16.43 2.47 0.39
C HIS A 180 -16.10 2.75 -1.08
N GLU A 181 -15.17 1.96 -1.67
CA GLU A 181 -14.76 2.04 -3.06
C GLU A 181 -14.54 0.62 -3.63
N ARG A 182 -15.20 0.31 -4.76
CA ARG A 182 -15.06 -0.99 -5.44
C ARG A 182 -14.17 -0.88 -6.67
N LYS A 183 -12.97 -0.41 -6.45
CA LYS A 183 -11.95 -0.21 -7.47
C LYS A 183 -10.88 -1.27 -7.30
N TRP A 184 -10.98 -2.35 -8.07
CA TRP A 184 -10.09 -3.50 -7.87
C TRP A 184 -8.64 -3.18 -8.19
N GLU A 185 -7.80 -3.42 -7.22
CA GLU A 185 -6.35 -3.29 -7.27
C GLU A 185 -5.73 -4.61 -6.78
N ILE A 186 -4.78 -5.16 -7.53
CA ILE A 186 -4.16 -6.45 -7.19
C ILE A 186 -3.43 -6.39 -5.84
N ASP A 187 -2.83 -5.26 -5.52
CA ASP A 187 -2.10 -5.05 -4.27
C ASP A 187 -3.04 -5.02 -3.05
N SER A 188 -4.29 -4.62 -3.22
CA SER A 188 -5.31 -4.69 -2.16
C SER A 188 -5.50 -6.12 -1.62
N LEU A 189 -5.28 -7.14 -2.45
CA LEU A 189 -5.32 -8.54 -2.03
C LEU A 189 -3.95 -9.08 -1.58
N CYS A 190 -2.86 -8.47 -2.02
CA CYS A 190 -1.50 -8.92 -1.70
C CYS A 190 -1.01 -8.38 -0.34
N TYR A 191 -1.35 -7.14 0.02
CA TYR A 191 -0.89 -6.52 1.26
C TYR A 191 -1.42 -7.19 2.53
N PRO A 192 -2.69 -7.62 2.61
CA PRO A 192 -3.17 -8.43 3.74
C PRO A 192 -2.38 -9.73 3.93
N LEU A 193 -2.06 -10.44 2.84
CA LEU A 193 -1.22 -11.64 2.88
C LEU A 193 0.19 -11.33 3.39
N ARG A 194 0.78 -10.25 2.92
CA ARG A 194 2.08 -9.78 3.37
C ARG A 194 2.08 -9.50 4.87
N LEU A 195 1.08 -8.76 5.37
CA LEU A 195 0.97 -8.44 6.80
C LEU A 195 0.80 -9.70 7.63
N ALA A 196 -0.12 -10.60 7.26
CA ALA A 196 -0.36 -11.86 7.97
C ALA A 196 0.90 -12.75 8.02
N TYR A 197 1.62 -12.87 6.90
CA TYR A 197 2.86 -13.63 6.83
C TYR A 197 3.93 -13.10 7.79
N HIS A 198 4.19 -11.78 7.77
CA HIS A 198 5.21 -11.19 8.63
C HIS A 198 4.82 -11.16 10.09
N TYR A 199 3.54 -10.94 10.41
CA TYR A 199 3.03 -11.08 11.76
C TYR A 199 3.28 -12.50 12.30
N TRP A 200 2.89 -13.52 11.54
CA TRP A 200 3.15 -14.91 11.91
C TRP A 200 4.65 -15.20 12.04
N LYS A 201 5.47 -14.76 11.10
CA LYS A 201 6.94 -14.96 11.16
C LYS A 201 7.56 -14.31 12.39
N THR A 202 7.08 -13.15 12.79
CA THR A 202 7.59 -12.42 13.96
C THR A 202 7.09 -13.02 15.26
N THR A 203 5.81 -13.40 15.33
CA THR A 203 5.15 -13.74 16.60
C THR A 203 4.98 -15.24 16.84
N GLY A 204 5.07 -16.06 15.79
CA GLY A 204 4.70 -17.48 15.83
C GLY A 204 3.19 -17.75 16.00
N ASP A 205 2.37 -16.70 16.07
CA ASP A 205 0.95 -16.80 16.30
C ASP A 205 0.20 -17.28 15.05
N THR A 206 -0.41 -18.46 15.14
CA THR A 206 -1.18 -19.08 14.06
C THR A 206 -2.68 -18.89 14.22
N SER A 207 -3.15 -18.21 15.26
CA SER A 207 -4.59 -18.01 15.52
C SER A 207 -5.32 -17.22 14.46
N ILE A 208 -4.56 -16.44 13.67
CA ILE A 208 -5.07 -15.67 12.52
C ILE A 208 -5.43 -16.56 11.31
N PHE A 209 -4.96 -17.81 11.25
CA PHE A 209 -5.18 -18.75 10.13
C PHE A 209 -6.39 -19.63 10.37
N ASP A 210 -7.53 -19.02 10.52
CA ASP A 210 -8.81 -19.66 10.82
C ASP A 210 -9.67 -19.91 9.56
N ALA A 211 -10.94 -20.27 9.75
CA ALA A 211 -11.87 -20.53 8.65
C ALA A 211 -12.15 -19.28 7.80
N GLU A 212 -12.20 -18.08 8.41
CA GLU A 212 -12.37 -16.80 7.69
C GLU A 212 -11.15 -16.52 6.80
N TRP A 213 -9.95 -16.77 7.32
CA TRP A 213 -8.72 -16.65 6.54
C TRP A 213 -8.71 -17.61 5.35
N ILE A 214 -9.06 -18.91 5.57
CA ILE A 214 -9.11 -19.90 4.49
C ILE A 214 -10.08 -19.48 3.40
N LYS A 215 -11.28 -19.02 3.79
CA LYS A 215 -12.28 -18.51 2.85
C LYS A 215 -11.76 -17.32 2.05
N ALA A 216 -11.10 -16.37 2.70
CA ALA A 216 -10.52 -15.22 2.02
C ALA A 216 -9.41 -15.59 1.01
N ILE A 217 -8.55 -16.58 1.36
CA ILE A 217 -7.56 -17.12 0.42
C ILE A 217 -8.23 -17.73 -0.81
N GLN A 218 -9.32 -18.47 -0.63
CA GLN A 218 -10.08 -19.03 -1.76
C GLN A 218 -10.66 -17.92 -2.64
N ASN A 219 -11.24 -16.87 -2.03
CA ASN A 219 -11.74 -15.71 -2.75
C ASN A 219 -10.64 -15.01 -3.53
N ILE A 220 -9.47 -14.75 -2.93
CA ILE A 220 -8.30 -14.16 -3.58
C ILE A 220 -7.90 -14.98 -4.82
N LEU A 221 -7.75 -16.29 -4.66
CA LEU A 221 -7.36 -17.18 -5.77
C LEU A 221 -8.42 -17.19 -6.88
N THR A 222 -9.70 -17.19 -6.53
CA THR A 222 -10.81 -17.15 -7.49
C THR A 222 -10.80 -15.82 -8.25
N THR A 223 -10.66 -14.69 -7.55
CA THR A 223 -10.55 -13.36 -8.16
C THR A 223 -9.35 -13.25 -9.10
N PHE A 224 -8.20 -13.81 -8.70
CA PHE A 224 -7.03 -13.81 -9.56
C PHE A 224 -7.23 -14.65 -10.83
N ARG A 225 -7.89 -15.80 -10.72
CA ARG A 225 -8.23 -16.65 -11.89
C ARG A 225 -9.23 -15.96 -12.81
N ASP A 226 -10.28 -15.39 -12.23
CA ASP A 226 -11.29 -14.63 -12.98
C ASP A 226 -10.63 -13.51 -13.80
N GLN A 227 -9.75 -12.74 -13.15
CA GLN A 227 -9.09 -11.59 -13.77
C GLN A 227 -7.87 -11.95 -14.65
N GLN A 228 -7.49 -13.22 -14.75
CA GLN A 228 -6.64 -13.70 -15.85
C GLN A 228 -7.36 -13.73 -17.20
N ARG A 229 -8.69 -13.72 -17.18
CA ARG A 229 -9.55 -13.63 -18.37
C ARG A 229 -9.25 -14.69 -19.44
N ARG A 230 -8.95 -15.94 -19.01
CA ARG A 230 -8.65 -17.05 -19.90
C ARG A 230 -9.86 -17.50 -20.69
N ASP A 231 -11.02 -17.49 -20.03
CA ASP A 231 -12.28 -18.04 -20.53
C ASP A 231 -13.33 -16.95 -20.82
N GLY A 232 -12.92 -15.70 -20.91
CA GLY A 232 -13.81 -14.57 -21.15
C GLY A 232 -13.30 -13.26 -20.57
N ARG A 233 -14.19 -12.27 -20.47
CA ARG A 233 -13.84 -10.92 -20.01
C ARG A 233 -13.71 -10.80 -18.47
N GLY A 234 -13.97 -11.84 -17.71
CA GLY A 234 -14.07 -11.82 -16.25
C GLY A 234 -15.40 -11.21 -15.77
N SER A 235 -15.61 -11.25 -14.46
CA SER A 235 -16.85 -10.78 -13.84
C SER A 235 -16.79 -9.31 -13.42
N TYR A 236 -15.60 -8.72 -13.27
CA TYR A 236 -15.42 -7.37 -12.77
C TYR A 236 -15.55 -6.31 -13.88
N HIS A 237 -16.32 -5.28 -13.57
CA HIS A 237 -16.43 -4.05 -14.36
C HIS A 237 -16.42 -2.84 -13.43
N PHE A 238 -15.96 -1.70 -13.94
CA PHE A 238 -15.89 -0.46 -13.18
C PHE A 238 -15.90 0.76 -14.10
N GLN A 239 -16.82 1.69 -13.83
CA GLN A 239 -16.79 3.04 -14.39
C GLN A 239 -17.09 4.05 -13.29
N ARG A 240 -16.31 5.10 -13.22
CA ARG A 240 -16.57 6.23 -12.32
C ARG A 240 -17.34 7.32 -13.06
N VAL A 241 -18.46 7.72 -12.48
CA VAL A 241 -19.27 8.83 -12.98
C VAL A 241 -18.75 10.12 -12.35
N THR A 242 -17.88 10.83 -13.08
CA THR A 242 -17.27 12.08 -12.64
C THR A 242 -16.94 12.95 -13.85
N ASP A 243 -16.84 14.27 -13.65
CA ASP A 243 -16.40 15.22 -14.67
C ASP A 243 -14.94 14.98 -15.12
N ARG A 244 -14.19 14.20 -14.36
CA ARG A 244 -12.79 13.83 -14.62
C ARG A 244 -12.68 12.31 -14.66
N ALA A 245 -12.98 11.72 -15.80
CA ALA A 245 -12.96 10.26 -16.03
C ALA A 245 -11.55 9.63 -16.04
N LEU A 246 -10.62 10.13 -15.23
CA LEU A 246 -9.25 9.61 -15.15
C LEU A 246 -9.16 8.24 -14.47
N ASP A 247 -10.14 7.93 -13.62
CA ASP A 247 -10.17 6.72 -12.80
C ASP A 247 -11.08 5.62 -13.34
N THR A 248 -11.58 5.75 -14.57
CA THR A 248 -12.51 4.80 -15.15
C THR A 248 -11.81 3.79 -16.04
N ILE A 249 -12.39 2.60 -16.15
CA ILE A 249 -11.92 1.56 -17.08
C ILE A 249 -12.60 1.77 -18.44
N THR A 250 -11.82 1.62 -19.52
CA THR A 250 -12.29 1.71 -20.90
C THR A 250 -13.26 0.58 -21.27
N ASN A 251 -13.86 0.63 -22.48
CA ASN A 251 -14.77 -0.39 -23.00
C ASN A 251 -15.92 -0.68 -22.01
N ASP A 252 -16.68 0.36 -21.69
CA ASP A 252 -17.84 0.28 -20.77
C ASP A 252 -17.52 -0.35 -19.41
N GLY A 253 -16.33 -0.06 -18.90
CA GLY A 253 -15.87 -0.58 -17.61
C GLY A 253 -15.23 -1.96 -17.65
N TRP A 254 -15.18 -2.61 -18.81
CA TRP A 254 -14.61 -3.96 -18.92
C TRP A 254 -13.11 -3.97 -19.22
N GLY A 255 -12.56 -2.85 -19.63
CA GLY A 255 -11.14 -2.71 -19.97
C GLY A 255 -10.77 -3.33 -21.32
N ASN A 256 -9.52 -3.14 -21.70
CA ASN A 256 -8.98 -3.70 -22.93
C ASN A 256 -8.77 -5.22 -22.80
N PRO A 257 -8.83 -5.96 -23.92
CA PRO A 257 -8.44 -7.36 -23.93
C PRO A 257 -7.02 -7.55 -23.39
N VAL A 258 -6.83 -8.55 -22.55
CA VAL A 258 -5.52 -8.92 -22.00
C VAL A 258 -5.11 -10.29 -22.51
N LYS A 259 -3.78 -10.52 -22.64
CA LYS A 259 -3.29 -11.85 -22.98
C LYS A 259 -3.58 -12.80 -21.81
N PRO A 260 -4.18 -13.98 -22.04
CA PRO A 260 -4.56 -14.91 -20.96
C PRO A 260 -3.36 -15.72 -20.43
N VAL A 261 -2.20 -15.08 -20.28
CA VAL A 261 -0.91 -15.72 -19.95
C VAL A 261 -0.28 -15.15 -18.68
N GLY A 262 -1.07 -14.86 -17.70
CA GLY A 262 -0.55 -14.42 -16.39
C GLY A 262 -0.85 -12.99 -16.00
N PHE A 263 -1.29 -12.15 -16.92
CA PHE A 263 -1.68 -10.77 -16.63
C PHE A 263 -3.08 -10.70 -16.01
N ARG A 264 -3.30 -9.65 -15.22
CA ARG A 264 -4.58 -9.37 -14.58
C ARG A 264 -5.06 -7.99 -14.96
N ASN A 265 -6.36 -7.86 -15.14
CA ASN A 265 -6.96 -6.55 -15.30
C ASN A 265 -7.21 -5.95 -13.93
N THR A 266 -6.76 -4.71 -13.73
CA THR A 266 -7.03 -3.94 -12.52
C THR A 266 -7.46 -2.54 -12.89
N SER A 267 -8.24 -1.89 -12.05
CA SER A 267 -8.68 -0.51 -12.28
C SER A 267 -7.59 0.54 -12.04
N GLY A 268 -6.44 0.12 -11.50
CA GLY A 268 -5.38 1.02 -11.13
C GLY A 268 -5.72 1.89 -9.92
N SER A 269 -4.71 2.40 -9.25
CA SER A 269 -4.92 3.40 -8.21
C SER A 269 -4.93 4.81 -8.79
N SER A 270 -5.69 5.70 -8.17
CA SER A 270 -5.76 7.13 -8.54
C SER A 270 -4.44 7.89 -8.35
N GLY A 271 -3.42 7.25 -7.83
CA GLY A 271 -2.10 7.84 -7.55
C GLY A 271 -1.14 7.91 -8.73
N GLY A 272 -1.60 7.78 -9.96
CA GLY A 272 -0.77 7.99 -11.16
C GLY A 272 0.12 6.82 -11.57
N LEU A 273 0.21 5.75 -10.80
CA LEU A 273 0.79 4.49 -11.21
C LEU A 273 -0.35 3.54 -11.58
N ASN A 274 -0.73 3.58 -12.82
CA ASN A 274 -1.72 2.68 -13.37
C ASN A 274 -1.21 1.25 -13.20
N SER A 275 -1.68 0.55 -12.19
CA SER A 275 -1.34 -0.85 -11.95
C SER A 275 -1.78 -1.75 -13.11
N SER A 276 -2.69 -1.28 -13.96
CA SER A 276 -3.06 -1.93 -15.21
C SER A 276 -1.94 -1.90 -16.27
N SER A 277 -1.03 -0.94 -16.21
CA SER A 277 0.13 -0.87 -17.12
C SER A 277 1.37 -1.58 -16.56
N LEU A 278 1.40 -1.83 -15.26
CA LEU A 278 2.41 -2.65 -14.58
C LEU A 278 1.90 -4.09 -14.41
N ALA A 279 1.21 -4.62 -15.43
CA ALA A 279 0.99 -6.04 -15.55
C ALA A 279 2.38 -6.69 -15.60
N TRP A 280 2.75 -7.35 -14.56
CA TRP A 280 4.02 -8.00 -14.33
C TRP A 280 4.45 -8.81 -15.56
N SER A 281 5.42 -8.31 -16.28
CA SER A 281 6.25 -9.10 -17.17
C SER A 281 7.33 -9.74 -16.30
N ALA A 282 7.11 -10.93 -15.83
CA ALA A 282 8.13 -11.81 -15.31
C ALA A 282 7.90 -13.17 -15.91
#